data_3fa81b35f387c15b8b404459f8bfa2f5
#
_entry.id   3fa81b35f387c15b8b404459f8bfa2f5
#
_cell.length_a   1.000
_cell.length_b   1.000
_cell.length_c   1.000
_cell.angle_alpha   90.00
_cell.angle_beta   90.00
_cell.angle_gamma   90.00
#
_symmetry.space_group_name_H-M   'P 1'
#
loop_
_entity.id
_entity.type
_entity.pdbx_description
1 polymer ?
#
loop_
_entity_poly.entity_id
_entity_poly.type
_entity_poly.pdbx_seq_one_letter_code
_entity_poly.pdbx_strand_id
1 'polypeptide(L)'
;CRFYSLEMANAITHFGQKIVKETAENVEKLGYKVIYGDTDSIFIDSQAKDYDGAKKDGEKIQKFVNEFYKKQVKDEYNRKSFLELEFEKVYRKFILPMVRDSGLGAKKRYAGLKTDGKTEELQFVGLEVVRRDWTKLAKDFQTEILQRIFDEKDITKYVKKVIDDLRAGKLDDKLIYRKALRKPLEAYTKTTPPHVKAARLLPKLDGTIIDYILTENGPEPIQILKSKIDYEHYIKKQLKPIADSVLVFFDQKFEDILRGNTQQSLFDY
;
A
#
# COMPACT_ATOMS: atom_id res chain seq x y z
N CYS A 1 -1.28 -29.28 -6.95
CA CYS A 1 -2.62 -29.38 -7.53
C CYS A 1 -2.69 -30.52 -8.54
N ARG A 2 -3.81 -31.29 -8.59
CA ARG A 2 -3.98 -32.44 -9.49
C ARG A 2 -3.88 -32.07 -10.97
N PHE A 3 -4.26 -30.84 -11.32
CA PHE A 3 -4.26 -30.31 -12.70
C PHE A 3 -3.11 -29.34 -12.94
N TYR A 4 -2.06 -29.39 -12.13
CA TYR A 4 -0.90 -28.51 -12.32
C TYR A 4 -0.11 -28.91 -13.57
N SER A 5 0.08 -27.95 -14.46
CA SER A 5 1.00 -28.00 -15.59
C SER A 5 1.81 -26.71 -15.60
N LEU A 6 3.12 -26.83 -15.57
CA LEU A 6 4.03 -25.67 -15.54
C LEU A 6 3.95 -24.90 -16.85
N GLU A 7 3.87 -25.60 -17.97
CA GLU A 7 3.80 -25.04 -19.32
C GLU A 7 2.51 -24.21 -19.47
N MET A 8 1.39 -24.75 -19.02
CA MET A 8 0.11 -24.04 -19.06
C MET A 8 0.09 -22.81 -18.14
N ALA A 9 0.63 -22.94 -16.93
CA ALA A 9 0.74 -21.81 -16.00
C ALA A 9 1.63 -20.69 -16.57
N ASN A 10 2.75 -21.05 -17.19
CA ASN A 10 3.63 -20.09 -17.85
C ASN A 10 2.95 -19.44 -19.07
N ALA A 11 2.22 -20.20 -19.88
CA ALA A 11 1.48 -19.68 -21.03
C ALA A 11 0.43 -18.67 -20.58
N ILE A 12 -0.38 -18.98 -19.55
CA ILE A 12 -1.40 -18.07 -19.02
C ILE A 12 -0.78 -16.76 -18.55
N THR A 13 0.32 -16.82 -17.78
CA THR A 13 0.98 -15.60 -17.28
C THR A 13 1.62 -14.80 -18.40
N HIS A 14 2.21 -15.45 -19.41
CA HIS A 14 2.79 -14.79 -20.57
C HIS A 14 1.72 -14.08 -21.42
N PHE A 15 0.61 -14.76 -21.69
CA PHE A 15 -0.51 -14.16 -22.40
C PHE A 15 -1.12 -12.99 -21.63
N GLY A 16 -1.31 -13.10 -20.32
CA GLY A 16 -1.77 -12.00 -19.48
C GLY A 16 -0.85 -10.77 -19.57
N GLN A 17 0.47 -10.97 -19.50
CA GLN A 17 1.43 -9.89 -19.67
C GLN A 17 1.40 -9.27 -21.07
N LYS A 18 1.25 -10.10 -22.12
CA LYS A 18 1.11 -9.62 -23.50
C LYS A 18 -0.12 -8.73 -23.62
N ILE A 19 -1.29 -9.20 -23.15
CA ILE A 19 -2.56 -8.46 -23.20
C ILE A 19 -2.44 -7.10 -22.49
N VAL A 20 -1.90 -7.06 -21.26
CA VAL A 20 -1.75 -5.80 -20.51
C VAL A 20 -0.84 -4.81 -21.25
N LYS A 21 0.29 -5.28 -21.81
CA LYS A 21 1.21 -4.43 -22.58
C LYS A 21 0.57 -3.90 -23.87
N GLU A 22 -0.04 -4.77 -24.66
CA GLU A 22 -0.73 -4.37 -25.90
C GLU A 22 -1.90 -3.41 -25.61
N THR A 23 -2.63 -3.63 -24.52
CA THR A 23 -3.67 -2.70 -24.07
C THR A 23 -3.09 -1.33 -23.76
N ALA A 24 -1.99 -1.26 -22.98
CA ALA A 24 -1.32 0.00 -22.66
C ALA A 24 -0.86 0.72 -23.92
N GLU A 25 -0.16 0.03 -24.83
CA GLU A 25 0.31 0.61 -26.11
C GLU A 25 -0.84 1.16 -26.98
N ASN A 26 -1.95 0.44 -27.04
CA ASN A 26 -3.10 0.88 -27.83
C ASN A 26 -3.81 2.09 -27.20
N VAL A 27 -3.86 2.15 -25.87
CA VAL A 27 -4.40 3.31 -25.12
C VAL A 27 -3.50 4.54 -25.31
N GLU A 28 -2.18 4.35 -25.30
CA GLU A 28 -1.22 5.44 -25.55
C GLU A 28 -1.31 5.97 -26.99
N LYS A 29 -1.57 5.12 -27.98
CA LYS A 29 -1.85 5.54 -29.37
C LYS A 29 -3.12 6.39 -29.50
N LEU A 30 -4.06 6.26 -28.57
CA LEU A 30 -5.24 7.14 -28.48
C LEU A 30 -4.94 8.51 -27.84
N GLY A 31 -3.71 8.73 -27.38
CA GLY A 31 -3.28 9.97 -26.75
C GLY A 31 -3.43 10.01 -25.22
N TYR A 32 -3.79 8.90 -24.59
CA TYR A 32 -3.86 8.82 -23.13
C TYR A 32 -2.54 8.32 -22.53
N LYS A 33 -2.18 8.83 -21.36
CA LYS A 33 -0.99 8.38 -20.65
C LYS A 33 -1.31 7.24 -19.70
N VAL A 34 -0.65 6.09 -19.86
CA VAL A 34 -0.71 5.00 -18.90
C VAL A 34 0.29 5.26 -17.79
N ILE A 35 -0.18 5.40 -16.55
CA ILE A 35 0.65 5.74 -15.38
C ILE A 35 1.08 4.52 -14.58
N TYR A 36 0.29 3.44 -14.62
CA TYR A 36 0.57 2.19 -13.91
C TYR A 36 -0.20 1.02 -14.53
N GLY A 37 0.37 -0.17 -14.45
CA GLY A 37 -0.29 -1.42 -14.84
C GLY A 37 0.08 -2.55 -13.89
N ASP A 38 -0.88 -3.38 -13.54
CA ASP A 38 -0.68 -4.54 -12.65
C ASP A 38 -1.56 -5.71 -13.06
N THR A 39 -0.92 -6.84 -13.30
CA THR A 39 -1.52 -8.16 -13.57
C THR A 39 -2.57 -8.16 -14.67
N ASP A 40 -3.71 -7.50 -14.47
CA ASP A 40 -4.91 -7.52 -15.31
C ASP A 40 -5.57 -6.13 -15.46
N SER A 41 -4.92 -5.09 -14.98
CA SER A 41 -5.46 -3.73 -15.01
C SER A 41 -4.43 -2.70 -15.47
N ILE A 42 -4.90 -1.58 -16.03
CA ILE A 42 -4.12 -0.39 -16.33
C ILE A 42 -4.77 0.84 -15.71
N PHE A 43 -3.94 1.79 -15.29
CA PHE A 43 -4.34 3.08 -14.74
C PHE A 43 -3.93 4.17 -15.72
N ILE A 44 -4.88 5.02 -16.08
CA ILE A 44 -4.75 6.00 -17.14
C ILE A 44 -4.95 7.39 -16.56
N ASP A 45 -4.12 8.32 -16.96
CA ASP A 45 -4.34 9.75 -16.75
C ASP A 45 -5.20 10.26 -17.90
N SER A 46 -6.49 10.48 -17.62
CA SER A 46 -7.43 11.00 -18.61
C SER A 46 -7.30 12.50 -18.84
N GLN A 47 -6.64 13.23 -17.90
CA GLN A 47 -6.57 14.69 -17.86
C GLN A 47 -7.95 15.37 -17.84
N ALA A 48 -9.01 14.62 -17.58
CA ALA A 48 -10.37 15.16 -17.46
C ALA A 48 -10.47 16.06 -16.21
N LYS A 49 -11.26 17.12 -16.34
CA LYS A 49 -11.45 18.10 -15.27
C LYS A 49 -12.44 17.64 -14.19
N ASP A 50 -13.32 16.70 -14.55
CA ASP A 50 -14.37 16.21 -13.69
C ASP A 50 -14.62 14.69 -13.88
N TYR A 51 -15.49 14.14 -13.03
CA TYR A 51 -15.86 12.74 -13.06
C TYR A 51 -16.53 12.31 -14.37
N ASP A 52 -17.43 13.13 -14.91
CA ASP A 52 -18.19 12.78 -16.11
C ASP A 52 -17.28 12.73 -17.34
N GLY A 53 -16.29 13.62 -17.42
CA GLY A 53 -15.24 13.58 -18.43
C GLY A 53 -14.40 12.31 -18.32
N ALA A 54 -13.91 12.00 -17.10
CA ALA A 54 -13.10 10.80 -16.86
C ALA A 54 -13.89 9.51 -17.17
N LYS A 55 -15.18 9.48 -16.84
CA LYS A 55 -16.07 8.36 -17.15
C LYS A 55 -16.25 8.17 -18.64
N LYS A 56 -16.50 9.24 -19.39
CA LYS A 56 -16.62 9.19 -20.86
C LYS A 56 -15.34 8.68 -21.52
N ASP A 57 -14.18 9.12 -21.04
CA ASP A 57 -12.89 8.62 -21.51
C ASP A 57 -12.73 7.12 -21.22
N GLY A 58 -13.06 6.69 -19.99
CA GLY A 58 -13.02 5.27 -19.61
C GLY A 58 -13.92 4.40 -20.49
N GLU A 59 -15.16 4.81 -20.72
CA GLU A 59 -16.13 4.11 -21.60
C GLU A 59 -15.65 4.07 -23.05
N LYS A 60 -15.08 5.16 -23.56
CA LYS A 60 -14.49 5.22 -24.92
C LYS A 60 -13.33 4.25 -25.06
N ILE A 61 -12.41 4.22 -24.08
CA ILE A 61 -11.26 3.33 -24.06
C ILE A 61 -11.71 1.88 -23.97
N GLN A 62 -12.65 1.56 -23.08
CA GLN A 62 -13.24 0.24 -22.94
C GLN A 62 -13.79 -0.27 -24.28
N LYS A 63 -14.59 0.54 -24.96
CA LYS A 63 -15.17 0.18 -26.26
C LYS A 63 -14.07 -0.08 -27.29
N PHE A 64 -13.13 0.82 -27.43
CA PHE A 64 -12.02 0.71 -28.38
C PHE A 64 -11.19 -0.56 -28.16
N VAL A 65 -10.76 -0.84 -26.92
CA VAL A 65 -9.93 -2.00 -26.60
C VAL A 65 -10.70 -3.31 -26.83
N ASN A 66 -11.99 -3.37 -26.47
CA ASN A 66 -12.81 -4.55 -26.71
C ASN A 66 -13.01 -4.82 -28.20
N GLU A 67 -13.19 -3.79 -29.02
CA GLU A 67 -13.29 -3.93 -30.50
C GLU A 67 -11.94 -4.37 -31.08
N PHE A 68 -10.83 -3.81 -30.59
CA PHE A 68 -9.48 -4.21 -30.99
C PHE A 68 -9.24 -5.71 -30.77
N TYR A 69 -9.51 -6.23 -29.58
CA TYR A 69 -9.29 -7.65 -29.28
C TYR A 69 -10.27 -8.58 -30.01
N LYS A 70 -11.52 -8.16 -30.24
CA LYS A 70 -12.46 -8.92 -31.08
C LYS A 70 -11.91 -9.11 -32.50
N LYS A 71 -11.37 -8.04 -33.08
CA LYS A 71 -10.76 -8.08 -34.40
C LYS A 71 -9.48 -8.92 -34.41
N GLN A 72 -8.55 -8.65 -33.50
CA GLN A 72 -7.26 -9.35 -33.44
C GLN A 72 -7.43 -10.86 -33.26
N VAL A 73 -8.30 -11.31 -32.35
CA VAL A 73 -8.54 -12.77 -32.14
C VAL A 73 -9.19 -13.40 -33.35
N LYS A 74 -10.05 -12.65 -34.06
CA LYS A 74 -10.64 -13.14 -35.30
C LYS A 74 -9.59 -13.28 -36.41
N ASP A 75 -8.74 -12.28 -36.60
CA ASP A 75 -7.74 -12.21 -37.64
C ASP A 75 -6.60 -13.20 -37.44
N GLU A 76 -6.06 -13.28 -36.19
CA GLU A 76 -4.92 -14.14 -35.88
C GLU A 76 -5.30 -15.62 -35.69
N TYR A 77 -6.45 -15.89 -35.05
CA TYR A 77 -6.82 -17.25 -34.64
C TYR A 77 -8.07 -17.81 -35.30
N ASN A 78 -8.77 -17.00 -36.11
CA ASN A 78 -10.09 -17.29 -36.70
C ASN A 78 -11.11 -17.78 -35.66
N ARG A 79 -11.09 -17.17 -34.47
CA ARG A 79 -11.94 -17.52 -33.31
C ARG A 79 -12.72 -16.30 -32.82
N LYS A 80 -13.75 -16.57 -32.00
CA LYS A 80 -14.47 -15.53 -31.28
C LYS A 80 -13.67 -15.15 -30.03
N SER A 81 -13.47 -13.85 -29.80
CA SER A 81 -12.90 -13.34 -28.53
C SER A 81 -13.94 -13.37 -27.42
N PHE A 82 -13.51 -13.83 -26.25
CA PHE A 82 -14.23 -13.73 -24.98
C PHE A 82 -13.50 -12.82 -23.99
N LEU A 83 -12.44 -12.16 -24.48
CA LEU A 83 -11.74 -11.16 -23.68
C LEU A 83 -12.60 -9.91 -23.60
N GLU A 84 -12.86 -9.45 -22.40
CA GLU A 84 -13.62 -8.25 -22.10
C GLU A 84 -12.86 -7.39 -21.11
N LEU A 85 -12.63 -6.13 -21.47
CA LEU A 85 -12.10 -5.10 -20.60
C LEU A 85 -13.28 -4.30 -20.06
N GLU A 86 -13.28 -4.03 -18.75
CA GLU A 86 -14.28 -3.22 -18.09
C GLU A 86 -13.66 -1.92 -17.55
N PHE A 87 -14.42 -0.83 -17.65
CA PHE A 87 -14.13 0.40 -16.95
C PHE A 87 -14.59 0.26 -15.49
N GLU A 88 -13.63 0.22 -14.55
CA GLU A 88 -13.93 -0.16 -13.16
C GLU A 88 -14.26 1.05 -12.28
N LYS A 89 -13.39 2.08 -12.31
CA LYS A 89 -13.50 3.20 -11.36
C LYS A 89 -12.67 4.41 -11.76
N VAL A 90 -12.99 5.55 -11.14
CA VAL A 90 -12.23 6.79 -11.22
C VAL A 90 -11.56 7.10 -9.89
N TYR A 91 -10.30 7.47 -9.94
CA TYR A 91 -9.60 8.11 -8.84
C TYR A 91 -9.39 9.59 -9.16
N ARG A 92 -9.88 10.49 -8.30
CA ARG A 92 -9.63 11.92 -8.44
C ARG A 92 -8.17 12.28 -8.13
N LYS A 93 -7.60 11.62 -7.14
CA LYS A 93 -6.18 11.70 -6.78
C LYS A 93 -5.62 10.30 -6.60
N PHE A 94 -4.36 10.10 -6.99
CA PHE A 94 -3.73 8.80 -6.96
C PHE A 94 -2.25 8.93 -6.57
N ILE A 95 -1.74 8.06 -5.71
CA ILE A 95 -0.35 8.06 -5.28
C ILE A 95 0.22 6.64 -5.31
N LEU A 96 1.41 6.51 -5.90
CA LEU A 96 2.25 5.32 -5.86
C LEU A 96 3.43 5.64 -4.93
N PRO A 97 3.42 5.19 -3.67
CA PRO A 97 4.54 5.39 -2.77
C PRO A 97 5.84 4.83 -3.36
N MET A 98 6.96 5.50 -3.11
CA MET A 98 8.25 5.08 -3.66
C MET A 98 8.76 3.81 -2.98
N VAL A 99 9.40 2.93 -3.74
CA VAL A 99 10.24 1.87 -3.19
C VAL A 99 11.53 2.51 -2.66
N ARG A 100 11.94 2.12 -1.46
CA ARG A 100 13.18 2.60 -0.85
C ARG A 100 14.36 2.41 -1.80
N ASP A 101 15.15 3.44 -1.92
CA ASP A 101 16.45 3.46 -2.65
C ASP A 101 16.37 3.15 -4.15
N SER A 102 15.19 3.10 -4.78
CA SER A 102 15.07 2.71 -6.20
C SER A 102 14.59 3.80 -7.14
N GLY A 103 14.04 4.90 -6.64
CA GLY A 103 13.41 5.94 -7.47
C GLY A 103 12.17 5.47 -8.26
N LEU A 104 11.73 4.22 -8.06
CA LEU A 104 10.61 3.61 -8.76
C LEU A 104 9.40 3.52 -7.84
N GLY A 105 8.20 3.68 -8.40
CA GLY A 105 6.94 3.43 -7.70
C GLY A 105 6.82 1.97 -7.24
N ALA A 106 6.27 1.76 -6.06
CA ALA A 106 6.10 0.43 -5.49
C ALA A 106 5.05 -0.36 -6.29
N LYS A 107 5.43 -1.56 -6.77
CA LYS A 107 4.46 -2.46 -7.41
C LYS A 107 3.44 -2.95 -6.40
N LYS A 108 2.16 -2.97 -6.80
CA LYS A 108 1.02 -3.47 -5.98
C LYS A 108 0.82 -2.70 -4.67
N ARG A 109 1.27 -1.45 -4.61
CA ARG A 109 1.14 -0.60 -3.42
C ARG A 109 0.75 0.80 -3.87
N TYR A 110 -0.48 1.19 -3.57
CA TYR A 110 -0.99 2.52 -3.92
C TYR A 110 -2.12 2.97 -3.00
N ALA A 111 -2.39 4.24 -3.01
CA ALA A 111 -3.60 4.83 -2.46
C ALA A 111 -4.26 5.72 -3.51
N GLY A 112 -5.58 5.78 -3.50
CA GLY A 112 -6.34 6.62 -4.38
C GLY A 112 -7.63 7.10 -3.75
N LEU A 113 -8.00 8.32 -4.07
CA LEU A 113 -9.28 8.92 -3.70
C LEU A 113 -10.29 8.58 -4.78
N LYS A 114 -10.96 7.42 -4.59
CA LYS A 114 -12.00 6.94 -5.51
C LYS A 114 -13.21 7.86 -5.44
N THR A 115 -13.80 8.16 -6.60
CA THR A 115 -15.02 8.96 -6.68
C THR A 115 -16.06 8.33 -7.60
N ASP A 116 -17.32 8.60 -7.30
CA ASP A 116 -18.49 8.34 -8.16
C ASP A 116 -19.12 9.64 -8.70
N GLY A 117 -18.42 10.77 -8.53
CA GLY A 117 -18.88 12.11 -8.88
C GLY A 117 -19.68 12.82 -7.77
N LYS A 118 -20.09 12.09 -6.71
CA LYS A 118 -20.85 12.63 -5.58
C LYS A 118 -20.14 12.42 -4.25
N THR A 119 -19.55 11.24 -4.09
CA THR A 119 -18.85 10.83 -2.88
C THR A 119 -17.39 10.52 -3.20
N GLU A 120 -16.56 10.61 -2.18
CA GLU A 120 -15.14 10.24 -2.27
C GLU A 120 -14.77 9.27 -1.16
N GLU A 121 -14.02 8.24 -1.50
CA GLU A 121 -13.55 7.22 -0.59
C GLU A 121 -12.06 6.97 -0.77
N LEU A 122 -11.31 7.00 0.32
CA LEU A 122 -9.89 6.68 0.32
C LEU A 122 -9.68 5.16 0.27
N GLN A 123 -9.12 4.67 -0.83
CA GLN A 123 -8.79 3.26 -1.03
C GLN A 123 -7.30 2.99 -0.92
N PHE A 124 -6.97 1.84 -0.32
CA PHE A 124 -5.59 1.38 -0.14
C PHE A 124 -5.39 0.00 -0.73
N VAL A 125 -4.29 -0.18 -1.46
CA VAL A 125 -3.87 -1.49 -1.97
C VAL A 125 -2.43 -1.77 -1.55
N GLY A 126 -2.20 -2.92 -0.91
CA GLY A 126 -0.88 -3.42 -0.53
C GLY A 126 -0.08 -2.58 0.48
N LEU A 127 -0.67 -1.48 0.96
CA LEU A 127 -0.07 -0.61 1.96
C LEU A 127 -0.20 -1.19 3.38
N GLU A 128 0.49 -0.59 4.34
CA GLU A 128 0.54 -1.04 5.73
C GLU A 128 -0.84 -1.05 6.39
N VAL A 129 -1.72 -0.12 6.01
CA VAL A 129 -3.12 -0.02 6.50
C VAL A 129 -3.87 -1.35 6.35
N VAL A 130 -3.75 -2.02 5.21
CA VAL A 130 -4.48 -3.27 4.91
C VAL A 130 -3.79 -4.53 5.44
N ARG A 131 -2.58 -4.41 5.96
CA ARG A 131 -1.78 -5.54 6.44
C ARG A 131 -2.10 -5.88 7.88
N ARG A 132 -2.20 -7.17 8.19
CA ARG A 132 -2.49 -7.67 9.55
C ARG A 132 -1.29 -7.64 10.50
N ASP A 133 -0.09 -7.48 9.98
CA ASP A 133 1.16 -7.54 10.73
C ASP A 133 1.66 -6.17 11.20
N TRP A 134 0.92 -5.11 10.92
CA TRP A 134 1.22 -3.75 11.36
C TRP A 134 0.31 -3.33 12.51
N THR A 135 0.84 -2.49 13.40
CA THR A 135 0.12 -1.98 14.57
C THR A 135 -1.00 -1.02 14.15
N LYS A 136 -1.95 -0.79 15.06
CA LYS A 136 -2.99 0.22 14.86
C LYS A 136 -2.40 1.62 14.69
N LEU A 137 -1.33 1.94 15.45
CA LEU A 137 -0.58 3.19 15.29
C LEU A 137 -0.17 3.41 13.83
N ALA A 138 0.49 2.43 13.21
CA ALA A 138 0.98 2.55 11.85
C ALA A 138 -0.16 2.70 10.83
N LYS A 139 -1.26 1.99 11.04
CA LYS A 139 -2.45 2.07 10.17
C LYS A 139 -3.13 3.44 10.25
N ASP A 140 -3.39 3.91 11.46
CA ASP A 140 -3.99 5.23 11.69
C ASP A 140 -3.07 6.34 11.13
N PHE A 141 -1.76 6.22 11.36
CA PHE A 141 -0.76 7.17 10.85
C PHE A 141 -0.73 7.20 9.32
N GLN A 142 -0.71 6.03 8.66
CA GLN A 142 -0.69 5.97 7.20
C GLN A 142 -1.98 6.51 6.58
N THR A 143 -3.13 6.18 7.16
CA THR A 143 -4.42 6.70 6.70
C THR A 143 -4.45 8.23 6.77
N GLU A 144 -4.09 8.79 7.92
CA GLU A 144 -4.15 10.23 8.14
C GLU A 144 -3.12 10.99 7.30
N ILE A 145 -1.88 10.48 7.15
CA ILE A 145 -0.86 11.16 6.34
C ILE A 145 -1.27 11.20 4.86
N LEU A 146 -1.84 10.12 4.33
CA LEU A 146 -2.32 10.07 2.95
C LEU A 146 -3.57 10.94 2.74
N GLN A 147 -4.49 10.97 3.72
CA GLN A 147 -5.63 11.88 3.68
C GLN A 147 -5.18 13.33 3.65
N ARG A 148 -4.19 13.71 4.49
CA ARG A 148 -3.63 15.07 4.50
C ARG A 148 -2.96 15.45 3.18
N ILE A 149 -2.24 14.51 2.56
CA ILE A 149 -1.64 14.73 1.23
C ILE A 149 -2.73 15.00 0.20
N PHE A 150 -3.80 14.23 0.19
CA PHE A 150 -4.92 14.43 -0.73
C PHE A 150 -5.71 15.72 -0.44
N ASP A 151 -5.77 16.14 0.82
CA ASP A 151 -6.38 17.41 1.25
C ASP A 151 -5.42 18.60 1.14
N GLU A 152 -4.18 18.41 0.70
CA GLU A 152 -3.14 19.45 0.59
C GLU A 152 -2.82 20.14 1.93
N LYS A 153 -2.96 19.38 3.05
CA LYS A 153 -2.69 19.83 4.41
C LYS A 153 -1.23 19.57 4.81
N ASP A 154 -0.74 20.37 5.75
CA ASP A 154 0.61 20.22 6.31
C ASP A 154 0.79 18.84 6.98
N ILE A 155 1.71 18.06 6.42
CA ILE A 155 2.06 16.71 6.92
C ILE A 155 3.17 16.77 7.97
N THR A 156 4.05 17.77 7.92
CA THR A 156 5.22 17.89 8.81
C THR A 156 4.78 18.09 10.25
N LYS A 157 3.83 19.02 10.48
CA LYS A 157 3.25 19.24 11.81
C LYS A 157 2.53 18.03 12.35
N TYR A 158 1.85 17.29 11.48
CA TYR A 158 1.17 16.05 11.86
C TYR A 158 2.16 14.98 12.29
N VAL A 159 3.20 14.71 11.48
CA VAL A 159 4.24 13.72 11.80
C VAL A 159 4.90 14.05 13.13
N LYS A 160 5.30 15.30 13.34
CA LYS A 160 5.89 15.75 14.62
C LYS A 160 4.95 15.52 15.79
N LYS A 161 3.68 15.92 15.66
CA LYS A 161 2.68 15.72 16.71
C LYS A 161 2.52 14.24 17.09
N VAL A 162 2.45 13.34 16.10
CA VAL A 162 2.32 11.89 16.38
C VAL A 162 3.53 11.37 17.12
N ILE A 163 4.75 11.81 16.78
CA ILE A 163 5.99 11.43 17.48
C ILE A 163 5.97 11.92 18.93
N ASP A 164 5.59 13.18 19.15
CA ASP A 164 5.52 13.78 20.49
C ASP A 164 4.44 13.07 21.34
N ASP A 165 3.26 12.80 20.79
CA ASP A 165 2.18 12.07 21.46
C ASP A 165 2.58 10.61 21.78
N LEU A 166 3.32 9.97 20.88
CA LEU A 166 3.85 8.62 21.10
C LEU A 166 4.86 8.59 22.26
N ARG A 167 5.83 9.51 22.26
CA ARG A 167 6.83 9.62 23.36
C ARG A 167 6.20 9.99 24.71
N ALA A 168 5.06 10.68 24.66
CA ALA A 168 4.28 11.01 25.86
C ALA A 168 3.38 9.86 26.34
N GLY A 169 3.39 8.69 25.68
CA GLY A 169 2.58 7.53 26.05
C GLY A 169 1.09 7.63 25.72
N LYS A 170 0.66 8.65 24.98
CA LYS A 170 -0.76 8.87 24.65
C LYS A 170 -1.33 7.88 23.61
N LEU A 171 -0.45 7.08 22.99
CA LEU A 171 -0.80 6.18 21.90
C LEU A 171 -0.50 4.70 22.24
N ASP A 172 -0.31 4.37 23.52
CA ASP A 172 0.11 3.04 23.97
C ASP A 172 -0.90 1.95 23.61
N ASP A 173 -2.19 2.27 23.63
CA ASP A 173 -3.29 1.38 23.20
C ASP A 173 -3.20 0.94 21.73
N LYS A 174 -2.43 1.66 20.90
CA LYS A 174 -2.26 1.42 19.46
C LYS A 174 -0.99 0.66 19.11
N LEU A 175 -0.16 0.29 20.09
CA LEU A 175 1.17 -0.28 19.87
C LEU A 175 1.19 -1.81 19.79
N ILE A 176 0.07 -2.46 19.97
CA ILE A 176 -0.04 -3.91 20.04
C ILE A 176 0.22 -4.53 18.67
N TYR A 177 1.21 -5.42 18.63
CA TYR A 177 1.41 -6.36 17.53
C TYR A 177 0.58 -7.61 17.74
N ARG A 178 -0.10 -8.09 16.71
CA ARG A 178 -0.88 -9.32 16.72
C ARG A 178 -0.35 -10.32 15.71
N LYS A 179 0.10 -11.49 16.17
CA LYS A 179 0.67 -12.55 15.31
C LYS A 179 0.24 -13.93 15.77
N ALA A 180 -0.06 -14.80 14.78
CA ALA A 180 -0.35 -16.19 15.05
C ALA A 180 0.92 -17.05 15.08
N LEU A 181 1.01 -17.97 16.04
CA LEU A 181 1.93 -19.08 16.02
C LEU A 181 1.51 -20.07 14.92
N ARG A 182 2.42 -20.38 14.03
CA ARG A 182 2.15 -21.32 12.90
C ARG A 182 2.54 -22.76 13.22
N LYS A 183 3.23 -22.97 14.33
CA LYS A 183 3.70 -24.26 14.79
C LYS A 183 3.90 -24.23 16.32
N PRO A 184 4.03 -25.39 17.01
CA PRO A 184 4.32 -25.43 18.43
C PRO A 184 5.61 -24.66 18.78
N LEU A 185 5.69 -24.12 20.00
CA LEU A 185 6.82 -23.26 20.43
C LEU A 185 8.19 -23.95 20.36
N GLU A 186 8.21 -25.26 20.61
CA GLU A 186 9.40 -26.10 20.60
C GLU A 186 9.99 -26.24 19.17
N ALA A 187 9.13 -26.12 18.16
CA ALA A 187 9.54 -26.23 16.77
C ALA A 187 10.21 -24.94 16.21
N TYR A 188 10.33 -23.88 17.01
CA TYR A 188 11.08 -22.66 16.65
C TYR A 188 12.52 -22.74 17.14
N THR A 189 13.36 -23.54 16.47
CA THR A 189 14.75 -23.82 16.89
C THR A 189 15.78 -22.90 16.24
N LYS A 190 15.64 -22.59 14.95
CA LYS A 190 16.64 -21.82 14.19
C LYS A 190 16.51 -20.30 14.36
N THR A 191 15.29 -19.77 14.30
CA THR A 191 14.99 -18.34 14.47
C THR A 191 13.82 -18.18 15.41
N THR A 192 13.94 -17.29 16.38
CA THR A 192 12.86 -16.98 17.32
C THR A 192 12.30 -15.59 17.03
N PRO A 193 11.21 -15.49 16.26
CA PRO A 193 10.55 -14.20 15.98
C PRO A 193 10.02 -13.53 17.25
N PRO A 194 9.79 -12.20 17.25
CA PRO A 194 9.35 -11.46 18.45
C PRO A 194 8.10 -12.05 19.12
N HIS A 195 7.06 -12.42 18.35
CA HIS A 195 5.86 -13.02 18.91
C HIS A 195 6.09 -14.38 19.59
N VAL A 196 7.09 -15.14 19.13
CA VAL A 196 7.48 -16.42 19.77
C VAL A 196 8.22 -16.14 21.07
N LYS A 197 9.10 -15.11 21.11
CA LYS A 197 9.76 -14.68 22.34
C LYS A 197 8.73 -14.25 23.39
N ALA A 198 7.75 -13.42 22.98
CA ALA A 198 6.66 -13.02 23.85
C ALA A 198 5.83 -14.22 24.34
N ALA A 199 5.47 -15.15 23.45
CA ALA A 199 4.71 -16.33 23.82
C ALA A 199 5.41 -17.22 24.84
N ARG A 200 6.74 -17.33 24.78
CA ARG A 200 7.55 -18.10 25.77
C ARG A 200 7.56 -17.52 27.17
N LEU A 201 7.18 -16.26 27.33
CA LEU A 201 7.07 -15.62 28.66
C LEU A 201 5.73 -15.94 29.33
N LEU A 202 4.74 -16.41 28.57
CA LEU A 202 3.44 -16.76 29.13
C LEU A 202 3.50 -18.11 29.86
N PRO A 203 2.95 -18.23 31.08
CA PRO A 203 2.90 -19.49 31.81
C PRO A 203 2.00 -20.53 31.11
N LYS A 204 1.01 -20.07 30.35
CA LYS A 204 0.10 -20.90 29.56
C LYS A 204 -0.33 -20.12 28.32
N LEU A 205 -0.45 -20.84 27.20
CA LEU A 205 -0.97 -20.28 25.95
C LEU A 205 -2.48 -20.55 25.85
N ASP A 206 -3.26 -19.46 25.74
CA ASP A 206 -4.71 -19.53 25.53
C ASP A 206 -5.03 -19.34 24.04
N GLY A 207 -4.45 -20.18 23.18
CA GLY A 207 -4.65 -20.16 21.74
C GLY A 207 -3.37 -19.91 20.95
N THR A 208 -3.52 -19.64 19.65
CA THR A 208 -2.38 -19.49 18.73
C THR A 208 -2.04 -18.03 18.43
N ILE A 209 -2.89 -17.08 18.83
CA ILE A 209 -2.68 -15.65 18.56
C ILE A 209 -1.98 -15.02 19.75
N ILE A 210 -0.88 -14.32 19.48
CA ILE A 210 -0.09 -13.61 20.48
C ILE A 210 -0.20 -12.11 20.23
N ASP A 211 -0.71 -11.40 21.24
CA ASP A 211 -0.72 -9.95 21.33
C ASP A 211 0.46 -9.51 22.21
N TYR A 212 1.35 -8.69 21.66
CA TYR A 212 2.57 -8.27 22.34
C TYR A 212 2.96 -6.83 22.01
N ILE A 213 3.74 -6.24 22.87
CA ILE A 213 4.34 -4.90 22.73
C ILE A 213 5.87 -5.05 22.72
N LEU A 214 6.57 -4.18 22.01
CA LEU A 214 8.02 -4.05 22.06
C LEU A 214 8.39 -3.13 23.21
N THR A 215 9.18 -3.66 24.14
CA THR A 215 9.71 -2.94 25.29
C THR A 215 11.23 -2.80 25.20
N GLU A 216 11.83 -1.99 26.06
CA GLU A 216 13.30 -1.85 26.17
C GLU A 216 14.00 -3.20 26.43
N ASN A 217 13.29 -4.16 27.05
CA ASN A 217 13.78 -5.51 27.31
C ASN A 217 13.39 -6.54 26.24
N GLY A 218 12.78 -6.09 25.13
CA GLY A 218 12.31 -6.95 24.03
C GLY A 218 10.80 -7.13 24.01
N PRO A 219 10.28 -8.12 23.26
CA PRO A 219 8.85 -8.33 23.10
C PRO A 219 8.22 -8.94 24.36
N GLU A 220 7.23 -8.29 24.93
CA GLU A 220 6.44 -8.77 26.06
C GLU A 220 4.96 -8.93 25.66
N PRO A 221 4.31 -10.04 26.07
CA PRO A 221 2.88 -10.21 25.86
C PRO A 221 2.09 -9.23 26.73
N ILE A 222 0.96 -8.73 26.21
CA ILE A 222 0.17 -7.70 26.90
C ILE A 222 -0.31 -8.12 28.29
N GLN A 223 -0.51 -9.43 28.51
CA GLN A 223 -1.01 -9.99 29.77
C GLN A 223 -0.03 -9.82 30.95
N ILE A 224 1.26 -9.73 30.66
CA ILE A 224 2.32 -9.64 31.69
C ILE A 224 3.31 -8.51 31.40
N LEU A 225 2.87 -7.46 30.72
CA LEU A 225 3.67 -6.29 30.41
C LEU A 225 4.22 -5.66 31.69
N LYS A 226 5.55 -5.55 31.81
CA LYS A 226 6.25 -5.01 33.00
C LYS A 226 7.27 -3.94 32.65
N SER A 227 7.90 -4.06 31.48
CA SER A 227 8.99 -3.17 31.08
C SER A 227 8.46 -1.92 30.38
N LYS A 228 9.29 -0.88 30.34
CA LYS A 228 8.99 0.35 29.61
C LYS A 228 8.88 0.06 28.11
N ILE A 229 7.94 0.69 27.46
CA ILE A 229 7.72 0.57 26.02
C ILE A 229 8.89 1.22 25.27
N ASP A 230 9.40 0.54 24.26
CA ASP A 230 10.44 1.08 23.35
C ASP A 230 9.79 1.94 22.26
N TYR A 231 9.47 3.19 22.58
CA TYR A 231 8.88 4.14 21.63
C TYR A 231 9.76 4.38 20.41
N GLU A 232 11.09 4.34 20.58
CA GLU A 232 12.03 4.54 19.46
C GLU A 232 11.96 3.38 18.44
N HIS A 233 11.65 2.17 18.87
CA HIS A 233 11.34 1.06 17.97
C HIS A 233 10.15 1.41 17.06
N TYR A 234 9.05 1.91 17.65
CA TYR A 234 7.85 2.25 16.88
C TYR A 234 8.10 3.43 15.92
N ILE A 235 8.83 4.45 16.38
CA ILE A 235 9.23 5.58 15.52
C ILE A 235 10.04 5.07 14.33
N LYS A 236 11.08 4.29 14.56
CA LYS A 236 12.03 3.84 13.53
C LYS A 236 11.45 2.75 12.60
N LYS A 237 10.61 1.85 13.15
CA LYS A 237 10.14 0.64 12.43
C LYS A 237 8.71 0.73 11.93
N GLN A 238 7.88 1.62 12.49
CA GLN A 238 6.49 1.78 12.11
C GLN A 238 6.23 3.13 11.44
N LEU A 239 6.60 4.26 12.04
CA LEU A 239 6.30 5.58 11.50
C LEU A 239 7.24 5.99 10.37
N LYS A 240 8.57 5.90 10.60
CA LYS A 240 9.57 6.31 9.62
C LYS A 240 9.38 5.69 8.24
N PRO A 241 9.22 4.36 8.08
CA PRO A 241 9.06 3.75 6.76
C PRO A 241 7.84 4.24 5.98
N ILE A 242 6.76 4.55 6.70
CA ILE A 242 5.54 5.09 6.11
C ILE A 242 5.77 6.53 5.69
N ALA A 243 6.31 7.35 6.58
CA ALA A 243 6.58 8.76 6.30
C ALA A 243 7.57 8.93 5.14
N ASP A 244 8.70 8.23 5.14
CA ASP A 244 9.71 8.31 4.07
C ASP A 244 9.13 7.99 2.68
N SER A 245 8.19 7.05 2.62
CA SER A 245 7.59 6.63 1.35
C SER A 245 6.76 7.74 0.66
N VAL A 246 6.40 8.77 1.39
CA VAL A 246 5.59 9.89 0.90
C VAL A 246 6.29 11.25 1.04
N LEU A 247 7.16 11.44 2.03
CA LEU A 247 7.90 12.70 2.24
C LEU A 247 8.84 13.03 1.08
N VAL A 248 9.31 12.01 0.36
CA VAL A 248 10.13 12.18 -0.85
C VAL A 248 9.47 13.03 -1.93
N PHE A 249 8.14 13.05 -2.01
CA PHE A 249 7.41 13.90 -2.97
C PHE A 249 7.39 15.38 -2.59
N PHE A 250 7.84 15.70 -1.37
CA PHE A 250 7.90 17.06 -0.82
C PHE A 250 9.34 17.50 -0.54
N ASP A 251 10.33 16.76 -1.05
CA ASP A 251 11.77 16.98 -0.81
C ASP A 251 12.12 17.05 0.70
N GLN A 252 11.37 16.30 1.52
CA GLN A 252 11.54 16.24 2.96
C GLN A 252 12.04 14.87 3.41
N LYS A 253 12.76 14.85 4.55
CA LYS A 253 13.22 13.64 5.20
C LYS A 253 12.65 13.54 6.61
N PHE A 254 12.31 12.32 7.01
CA PHE A 254 11.79 12.07 8.34
C PHE A 254 12.75 12.51 9.46
N GLU A 255 14.06 12.35 9.25
CA GLU A 255 15.10 12.79 10.18
C GLU A 255 15.10 14.30 10.41
N ASP A 256 14.81 15.10 9.40
CA ASP A 256 14.78 16.55 9.50
C ASP A 256 13.59 17.00 10.38
N ILE A 257 12.46 16.31 10.22
CA ILE A 257 11.28 16.53 11.08
C ILE A 257 11.60 16.18 12.55
N LEU A 258 12.31 15.06 12.77
CA LEU A 258 12.72 14.64 14.12
C LEU A 258 13.66 15.66 14.79
N ARG A 259 14.58 16.27 14.03
CA ARG A 259 15.55 17.25 14.53
C ARG A 259 14.95 18.64 14.73
N GLY A 260 13.73 18.86 14.24
CA GLY A 260 13.10 20.18 14.25
C GLY A 260 13.66 21.15 13.20
N ASN A 261 14.52 20.68 12.30
CA ASN A 261 15.04 21.43 11.17
C ASN A 261 14.02 21.36 10.02
N THR A 262 12.96 22.12 10.10
CA THR A 262 12.19 22.49 8.91
C THR A 262 13.03 23.51 8.17
N GLN A 263 13.67 23.10 7.09
CA GLN A 263 14.23 24.04 6.14
C GLN A 263 13.06 24.88 5.62
N GLN A 264 12.99 26.14 6.05
CA GLN A 264 12.06 27.09 5.47
C GLN A 264 12.43 27.19 3.99
N SER A 265 11.43 27.03 3.12
CA SER A 265 11.61 27.27 1.69
C SER A 265 12.17 28.69 1.51
N LEU A 266 13.21 28.82 0.70
CA LEU A 266 13.82 30.13 0.34
C LEU A 266 12.84 31.05 -0.42
N PHE A 267 11.60 30.61 -0.63
CA PHE A 267 10.57 31.30 -1.44
C PHE A 267 9.38 31.82 -0.61
N ASP A 268 9.45 31.79 0.70
CA ASP A 268 8.45 32.41 1.59
C ASP A 268 8.82 33.89 1.93
N TYR A 269 9.28 34.66 0.93
CA TYR A 269 9.43 36.12 0.99
C TYR A 269 8.60 36.79 -0.09
#